data_bc48d0e5b799c5955f9223fce054c8c4
#
_entry.id   bc48d0e5b799c5955f9223fce054c8c4
#
_cell.length_a   1.000
_cell.length_b   1.000
_cell.length_c   1.000
_cell.angle_alpha   90.00
_cell.angle_beta   90.00
_cell.angle_gamma   90.00
#
_symmetry.space_group_name_H-M   'P 1'
#
loop_
_entity.id
_entity.type
_entity.pdbx_description
1 polymer ?
#
loop_
_entity_poly.entity_id
_entity_poly.type
_entity_poly.pdbx_seq_one_letter_code
_entity_poly.pdbx_strand_id
1 'polypeptide(L)'
;MIRRLPLTGTDNTRDLGGYPVPGGYTRWGMTFRSDAPVNLAREDVETLRKLGVTTHIDLRTLEEVERRPSAVNNLPGFRYHHVDLCACMQMMPDTEEGVAISYFEMTQQAEPMARIFRIIAETEGGLLFHCAAGKDRTGVVAAILLMLAGANRDELLADYILTAAYMREPVKKFLAEDPDIPAYIVTPRIEYAEAFLDHFLGAYASAG
;
A
#
# COMPACT_ATOMS: atom_id res chain seq x y z
N MET A 1 18.28 11.01 1.55
CA MET A 1 17.28 10.61 0.54
C MET A 1 15.92 11.18 0.92
N ILE A 2 15.04 11.41 -0.03
CA ILE A 2 13.68 11.93 0.21
C ILE A 2 12.74 10.75 0.15
N ARG A 3 11.94 10.53 1.22
CA ARG A 3 11.00 9.39 1.30
C ARG A 3 9.86 9.52 0.29
N ARG A 4 9.16 10.68 0.27
CA ARG A 4 8.07 10.92 -0.68
C ARG A 4 8.65 11.17 -2.08
N LEU A 5 8.17 10.42 -3.07
CA LEU A 5 8.53 10.65 -4.47
C LEU A 5 7.67 11.80 -5.02
N PRO A 6 8.28 12.80 -5.65
CA PRO A 6 7.54 13.94 -6.20
C PRO A 6 6.97 13.60 -7.59
N LEU A 7 6.14 12.56 -7.67
CA LEU A 7 5.40 12.23 -8.89
C LEU A 7 4.17 13.13 -9.01
N THR A 8 3.87 13.57 -10.21
CA THR A 8 2.71 14.45 -10.48
C THR A 8 1.40 13.67 -10.60
N GLY A 9 1.48 12.41 -10.96
CA GLY A 9 0.32 11.52 -11.16
C GLY A 9 -0.10 10.71 -9.93
N THR A 10 0.56 10.91 -8.77
CA THR A 10 0.24 10.24 -7.50
C THR A 10 0.47 11.17 -6.31
N ASP A 11 -0.28 10.94 -5.24
CA ASP A 11 -0.17 11.74 -4.01
C ASP A 11 0.56 11.00 -2.89
N ASN A 12 0.48 9.66 -2.86
CA ASN A 12 0.91 8.84 -1.73
C ASN A 12 2.15 7.97 -2.01
N THR A 13 2.87 8.24 -3.11
CA THR A 13 4.04 7.44 -3.48
C THR A 13 5.23 7.74 -2.58
N ARG A 14 5.81 6.67 -2.00
CA ARG A 14 6.99 6.75 -1.14
C ARG A 14 7.82 5.48 -1.09
N ASP A 15 9.09 5.67 -0.70
CA ASP A 15 10.06 4.61 -0.46
C ASP A 15 9.87 4.01 0.94
N LEU A 16 9.94 2.69 1.06
CA LEU A 16 9.97 1.95 2.33
C LEU A 16 11.38 1.75 2.87
N GLY A 17 12.38 2.41 2.30
CA GLY A 17 13.75 2.43 2.81
C GLY A 17 13.93 3.34 4.03
N GLY A 18 15.01 3.11 4.79
CA GLY A 18 15.43 3.94 5.90
C GLY A 18 14.64 3.78 7.20
N TYR A 19 13.85 2.71 7.33
CA TYR A 19 13.28 2.34 8.64
C TYR A 19 14.30 1.54 9.45
N PRO A 20 14.50 1.87 10.74
CA PRO A 20 15.38 1.11 11.62
C PRO A 20 14.94 -0.35 11.74
N VAL A 21 15.92 -1.25 11.64
CA VAL A 21 15.74 -2.69 11.80
C VAL A 21 16.97 -3.27 12.53
N PRO A 22 16.89 -4.46 13.12
CA PRO A 22 18.07 -5.09 13.73
C PRO A 22 19.25 -5.15 12.74
N GLY A 23 20.35 -4.53 13.11
CA GLY A 23 21.57 -4.52 12.30
C GLY A 23 21.64 -3.40 11.25
N GLY A 24 20.66 -2.48 11.19
CA GLY A 24 20.74 -1.35 10.23
C GLY A 24 19.40 -0.70 9.89
N TYR A 25 19.18 -0.55 8.61
CA TYR A 25 17.98 0.11 8.06
C TYR A 25 17.46 -0.64 6.85
N THR A 26 16.15 -0.57 6.59
CA THR A 26 15.59 -1.04 5.32
C THR A 26 16.25 -0.32 4.13
N ARG A 27 16.47 -1.04 3.03
CA ARG A 27 17.21 -0.52 1.87
C ARG A 27 16.36 0.49 1.09
N TRP A 28 16.96 1.65 0.82
CA TRP A 28 16.39 2.66 -0.06
C TRP A 28 16.40 2.21 -1.53
N GLY A 29 15.39 2.66 -2.28
CA GLY A 29 15.32 2.43 -3.72
C GLY A 29 14.88 1.02 -4.13
N MET A 30 14.46 0.19 -3.16
CA MET A 30 14.08 -1.19 -3.44
C MET A 30 12.57 -1.40 -3.47
N THR A 31 11.85 -0.77 -2.55
CA THR A 31 10.43 -1.03 -2.39
C THR A 31 9.67 0.28 -2.18
N PHE A 32 8.70 0.50 -3.03
CA PHE A 32 7.87 1.70 -3.02
C PHE A 32 6.41 1.31 -2.85
N ARG A 33 5.68 2.11 -2.09
CA ARG A 33 4.21 2.02 -1.99
C ARG A 33 3.56 3.26 -2.57
N SER A 34 2.32 3.13 -3.10
CA SER A 34 1.63 4.23 -3.79
C SER A 34 0.10 4.12 -3.70
N ASP A 35 -0.58 5.22 -4.00
CA ASP A 35 -1.92 5.25 -4.57
C ASP A 35 -1.89 4.83 -6.05
N ALA A 36 -3.06 4.68 -6.67
CA ALA A 36 -3.15 4.16 -8.04
C ALA A 36 -2.51 5.10 -9.07
N PRO A 37 -1.45 4.70 -9.76
CA PRO A 37 -0.74 5.50 -10.76
C PRO A 37 -1.49 5.46 -12.11
N VAL A 38 -2.66 6.06 -12.16
CA VAL A 38 -3.52 6.05 -13.37
C VAL A 38 -3.22 7.18 -14.33
N ASN A 39 -2.63 8.28 -13.86
CA ASN A 39 -2.39 9.49 -14.65
C ASN A 39 -0.91 9.92 -14.59
N LEU A 40 0.03 8.98 -14.72
CA LEU A 40 1.45 9.30 -14.70
C LEU A 40 1.84 10.15 -15.92
N ALA A 41 2.53 11.25 -15.67
CA ALA A 41 3.21 11.99 -16.71
C ALA A 41 4.43 11.19 -17.24
N ARG A 42 4.95 11.58 -18.39
CA ARG A 42 6.16 10.97 -18.93
C ARG A 42 7.34 11.08 -17.96
N GLU A 43 7.48 12.21 -17.32
CA GLU A 43 8.52 12.50 -16.34
C GLU A 43 8.41 11.62 -15.09
N ASP A 44 7.18 11.26 -14.68
CA ASP A 44 6.94 10.31 -13.58
C ASP A 44 7.44 8.92 -13.95
N VAL A 45 7.10 8.44 -15.16
CA VAL A 45 7.57 7.14 -15.68
C VAL A 45 9.09 7.11 -15.78
N GLU A 46 9.71 8.19 -16.26
CA GLU A 46 11.18 8.30 -16.33
C GLU A 46 11.82 8.30 -14.94
N THR A 47 11.16 8.93 -13.95
CA THR A 47 11.60 8.91 -12.54
C THR A 47 11.57 7.50 -11.97
N LEU A 48 10.48 6.74 -12.17
CA LEU A 48 10.38 5.35 -11.74
C LEU A 48 11.47 4.48 -12.39
N ARG A 49 11.75 4.67 -13.68
CA ARG A 49 12.84 3.97 -14.39
C ARG A 49 14.21 4.30 -13.82
N LYS A 50 14.50 5.58 -13.54
CA LYS A 50 15.77 6.02 -12.94
C LYS A 50 15.96 5.45 -11.54
N LEU A 51 14.88 5.22 -10.80
CA LEU A 51 14.89 4.56 -9.50
C LEU A 51 15.04 3.03 -9.62
N GLY A 52 15.10 2.49 -10.84
CA GLY A 52 15.25 1.05 -11.06
C GLY A 52 13.98 0.24 -10.81
N VAL A 53 12.80 0.88 -10.78
CA VAL A 53 11.52 0.17 -10.64
C VAL A 53 11.27 -0.67 -11.88
N THR A 54 11.23 -1.99 -11.69
CA THR A 54 11.00 -2.97 -12.77
C THR A 54 9.70 -3.75 -12.57
N THR A 55 9.19 -3.83 -11.35
CA THR A 55 8.02 -4.63 -11.01
C THR A 55 6.93 -3.75 -10.38
N HIS A 56 5.70 -3.99 -10.79
CA HIS A 56 4.52 -3.27 -10.34
C HIS A 56 3.43 -4.24 -9.90
N ILE A 57 2.93 -4.11 -8.67
CA ILE A 57 1.82 -4.91 -8.16
C ILE A 57 0.61 -4.01 -7.93
N ASP A 58 -0.48 -4.32 -8.61
CA ASP A 58 -1.78 -3.68 -8.44
C ASP A 58 -2.68 -4.55 -7.56
N LEU A 59 -3.03 -4.05 -6.37
CA LEU A 59 -3.80 -4.77 -5.35
C LEU A 59 -5.31 -4.50 -5.46
N ARG A 60 -5.75 -3.77 -6.46
CA ARG A 60 -7.14 -3.38 -6.65
C ARG A 60 -8.00 -4.52 -7.13
N THR A 61 -9.32 -4.39 -6.95
CA THR A 61 -10.29 -5.31 -7.56
C THR A 61 -10.23 -5.22 -9.09
N LEU A 62 -10.71 -6.26 -9.77
CA LEU A 62 -10.78 -6.26 -11.23
C LEU A 62 -11.62 -5.08 -11.76
N GLU A 63 -12.76 -4.79 -11.11
CA GLU A 63 -13.63 -3.67 -11.48
C GLU A 63 -12.91 -2.32 -11.37
N GLU A 64 -12.12 -2.09 -10.30
CA GLU A 64 -11.33 -0.86 -10.14
C GLU A 64 -10.28 -0.72 -11.26
N VAL A 65 -9.64 -1.84 -11.64
CA VAL A 65 -8.62 -1.86 -12.70
C VAL A 65 -9.23 -1.60 -14.07
N GLU A 66 -10.37 -2.22 -14.37
CA GLU A 66 -11.08 -2.02 -15.64
C GLU A 66 -11.58 -0.58 -15.80
N ARG A 67 -12.14 -0.01 -14.72
CA ARG A 67 -12.64 1.37 -14.71
C ARG A 67 -11.51 2.41 -14.84
N ARG A 68 -10.37 2.18 -14.21
CA ARG A 68 -9.21 3.09 -14.19
C ARG A 68 -7.90 2.30 -14.30
N PRO A 69 -7.49 1.87 -15.50
CA PRO A 69 -6.27 1.10 -15.69
C PRO A 69 -5.03 1.84 -15.17
N SER A 70 -4.06 1.09 -14.63
CA SER A 70 -2.76 1.66 -14.26
C SER A 70 -2.00 2.11 -15.51
N ALA A 71 -1.40 3.30 -15.46
CA ALA A 71 -0.61 3.85 -16.55
C ALA A 71 0.64 3.03 -16.88
N VAL A 72 1.12 2.21 -15.95
CA VAL A 72 2.27 1.32 -16.19
C VAL A 72 1.89 -0.03 -16.80
N ASN A 73 0.60 -0.35 -16.84
CA ASN A 73 0.14 -1.56 -17.51
C ASN A 73 0.50 -1.49 -19.01
N ASN A 74 1.20 -2.51 -19.47
CA ASN A 74 1.72 -2.60 -20.86
C ASN A 74 2.84 -1.60 -21.22
N LEU A 75 3.42 -0.85 -20.27
CA LEU A 75 4.60 -0.05 -20.57
C LEU A 75 5.87 -0.91 -20.63
N PRO A 76 6.68 -0.76 -21.69
CA PRO A 76 7.96 -1.46 -21.77
C PRO A 76 8.87 -1.15 -20.58
N GLY A 77 9.49 -2.19 -20.04
CA GLY A 77 10.41 -2.10 -18.90
C GLY A 77 9.75 -2.26 -17.53
N PHE A 78 8.41 -2.42 -17.47
CA PHE A 78 7.70 -2.77 -16.25
C PHE A 78 7.03 -4.13 -16.37
N ARG A 79 7.21 -4.99 -15.37
CA ARG A 79 6.44 -6.22 -15.18
C ARG A 79 5.23 -5.88 -14.30
N TYR A 80 4.06 -5.83 -14.91
CA TYR A 80 2.82 -5.55 -14.20
C TYR A 80 2.15 -6.84 -13.74
N HIS A 81 1.78 -6.88 -12.45
CA HIS A 81 1.06 -7.96 -11.81
C HIS A 81 -0.22 -7.43 -11.19
N HIS A 82 -1.35 -7.97 -11.59
CA HIS A 82 -2.62 -7.73 -10.91
C HIS A 82 -2.86 -8.86 -9.90
N VAL A 83 -3.04 -8.50 -8.62
CA VAL A 83 -3.37 -9.41 -7.53
C VAL A 83 -4.47 -8.77 -6.69
N ASP A 84 -5.71 -9.17 -6.92
CA ASP A 84 -6.86 -8.67 -6.16
C ASP A 84 -6.77 -9.13 -4.69
N LEU A 85 -6.51 -8.19 -3.78
CA LEU A 85 -6.40 -8.45 -2.35
C LEU A 85 -7.75 -8.26 -1.62
N CYS A 86 -8.84 -7.99 -2.34
CA CYS A 86 -10.17 -7.80 -1.78
C CYS A 86 -11.25 -8.69 -2.40
N ALA A 87 -10.86 -9.72 -3.17
CA ALA A 87 -11.81 -10.56 -3.89
C ALA A 87 -12.90 -11.20 -3.01
N CYS A 88 -12.63 -11.38 -1.71
CA CYS A 88 -13.58 -11.91 -0.73
C CYS A 88 -14.29 -10.85 0.11
N MET A 89 -13.94 -9.57 -0.06
CA MET A 89 -14.49 -8.46 0.74
C MET A 89 -15.53 -7.71 -0.08
N GLN A 90 -16.77 -8.19 -0.02
CA GLN A 90 -17.87 -7.62 -0.81
C GLN A 90 -18.46 -6.32 -0.24
N MET A 91 -18.04 -5.87 0.94
CA MET A 91 -18.67 -4.73 1.61
C MET A 91 -17.63 -3.79 2.24
N MET A 92 -17.89 -2.49 2.11
CA MET A 92 -17.22 -1.49 2.93
C MET A 92 -17.54 -1.75 4.41
N PRO A 93 -16.58 -1.58 5.33
CA PRO A 93 -16.86 -1.72 6.77
C PRO A 93 -17.96 -0.76 7.20
N ASP A 94 -18.97 -1.26 7.92
CA ASP A 94 -20.10 -0.47 8.41
C ASP A 94 -19.72 0.39 9.63
N THR A 95 -18.57 0.14 10.25
CA THR A 95 -18.09 0.82 11.46
C THR A 95 -16.60 1.14 11.37
N GLU A 96 -16.14 2.07 12.20
CA GLU A 96 -14.71 2.38 12.32
C GLU A 96 -13.88 1.16 12.76
N GLU A 97 -14.39 0.35 13.71
CA GLU A 97 -13.75 -0.90 14.13
C GLU A 97 -13.64 -1.90 12.98
N GLY A 98 -14.67 -1.96 12.14
CA GLY A 98 -14.68 -2.81 10.94
C GLY A 98 -13.51 -2.55 9.98
N VAL A 99 -12.98 -1.32 9.97
CA VAL A 99 -11.80 -1.01 9.14
C VAL A 99 -10.57 -1.80 9.59
N ALA A 100 -10.28 -1.84 10.88
CA ALA A 100 -9.15 -2.60 11.42
C ALA A 100 -9.34 -4.12 11.28
N ILE A 101 -10.58 -4.59 11.46
CA ILE A 101 -10.95 -6.00 11.24
C ILE A 101 -10.71 -6.36 9.77
N SER A 102 -11.12 -5.51 8.84
CA SER A 102 -10.91 -5.75 7.40
C SER A 102 -9.41 -5.87 7.04
N TYR A 103 -8.54 -5.10 7.70
CA TYR A 103 -7.09 -5.22 7.51
C TYR A 103 -6.57 -6.59 7.97
N PHE A 104 -7.06 -7.10 9.10
CA PHE A 104 -6.72 -8.44 9.55
C PHE A 104 -7.25 -9.52 8.60
N GLU A 105 -8.49 -9.40 8.13
CA GLU A 105 -9.10 -10.33 7.15
C GLU A 105 -8.32 -10.36 5.83
N MET A 106 -7.78 -9.24 5.37
CA MET A 106 -6.89 -9.22 4.19
C MET A 106 -5.69 -10.16 4.38
N THR A 107 -5.11 -10.23 5.59
CA THR A 107 -3.98 -11.13 5.87
C THR A 107 -4.35 -12.61 5.85
N GLN A 108 -5.62 -12.94 6.02
CA GLN A 108 -6.12 -14.32 5.99
C GLN A 108 -6.36 -14.86 4.56
N GLN A 109 -6.24 -14.01 3.54
CA GLN A 109 -6.36 -14.41 2.14
C GLN A 109 -5.07 -15.09 1.67
N ALA A 110 -4.92 -16.37 1.98
CA ALA A 110 -3.67 -17.11 1.83
C ALA A 110 -3.11 -17.10 0.39
N GLU A 111 -3.96 -17.29 -0.63
CA GLU A 111 -3.50 -17.32 -2.03
C GLU A 111 -3.05 -15.94 -2.53
N PRO A 112 -3.84 -14.85 -2.45
CA PRO A 112 -3.38 -13.52 -2.81
C PRO A 112 -2.13 -13.09 -2.06
N MET A 113 -2.06 -13.29 -0.74
CA MET A 113 -0.90 -12.95 0.07
C MET A 113 0.35 -13.74 -0.36
N ALA A 114 0.24 -15.05 -0.53
CA ALA A 114 1.37 -15.86 -1.00
C ALA A 114 1.85 -15.42 -2.39
N ARG A 115 0.94 -15.07 -3.28
CA ARG A 115 1.28 -14.58 -4.62
C ARG A 115 1.98 -13.23 -4.56
N ILE A 116 1.49 -12.27 -3.74
CA ILE A 116 2.13 -10.97 -3.55
C ILE A 116 3.57 -11.15 -3.05
N PHE A 117 3.77 -11.93 -1.98
CA PHE A 117 5.10 -12.11 -1.38
C PHE A 117 6.06 -12.92 -2.27
N ARG A 118 5.53 -13.84 -3.10
CA ARG A 118 6.34 -14.52 -4.12
C ARG A 118 6.84 -13.53 -5.17
N ILE A 119 5.97 -12.68 -5.73
CA ILE A 119 6.37 -11.64 -6.69
C ILE A 119 7.42 -10.72 -6.08
N ILE A 120 7.25 -10.32 -4.81
CA ILE A 120 8.21 -9.49 -4.10
C ILE A 120 9.57 -10.18 -4.00
N ALA A 121 9.59 -11.45 -3.57
CA ALA A 121 10.81 -12.24 -3.40
C ALA A 121 11.55 -12.51 -4.72
N GLU A 122 10.82 -12.64 -5.83
CA GLU A 122 11.38 -12.90 -7.16
C GLU A 122 11.74 -11.61 -7.93
N THR A 123 11.45 -10.43 -7.35
CA THR A 123 11.72 -9.16 -8.02
C THR A 123 13.20 -8.83 -8.00
N GLU A 124 13.77 -8.70 -9.19
CA GLU A 124 15.08 -8.11 -9.41
C GLU A 124 14.91 -6.61 -9.72
N GLY A 125 15.51 -5.74 -8.92
CA GLY A 125 15.35 -4.29 -9.04
C GLY A 125 14.32 -3.70 -8.09
N GLY A 126 13.82 -2.52 -8.42
CA GLY A 126 12.81 -1.81 -7.62
C GLY A 126 11.40 -2.35 -7.85
N LEU A 127 10.65 -2.41 -6.78
CA LEU A 127 9.25 -2.82 -6.74
C LEU A 127 8.36 -1.65 -6.32
N LEU A 128 7.26 -1.43 -7.04
CA LEU A 128 6.17 -0.55 -6.60
C LEU A 128 4.88 -1.35 -6.45
N PHE A 129 4.19 -1.22 -5.32
CA PHE A 129 2.87 -1.80 -5.12
C PHE A 129 1.86 -0.73 -4.68
N HIS A 130 0.61 -0.89 -5.10
CA HIS A 130 -0.44 0.08 -4.84
C HIS A 130 -1.83 -0.55 -4.76
N CYS A 131 -2.77 0.19 -4.18
CA CYS A 131 -4.21 -0.03 -4.36
C CYS A 131 -4.87 1.24 -4.93
N ALA A 132 -6.08 1.60 -4.54
CA ALA A 132 -6.71 2.86 -4.99
C ALA A 132 -6.06 4.08 -4.33
N ALA A 133 -6.15 4.22 -3.01
CA ALA A 133 -5.61 5.34 -2.24
C ALA A 133 -4.20 5.08 -1.66
N GLY A 134 -3.69 3.85 -1.77
CA GLY A 134 -2.43 3.49 -1.11
C GLY A 134 -2.51 3.42 0.42
N LYS A 135 -3.73 3.33 0.98
CA LYS A 135 -4.01 3.35 2.41
C LYS A 135 -4.14 1.94 2.98
N ASP A 136 -5.22 1.23 2.62
CA ASP A 136 -5.68 0.00 3.25
C ASP A 136 -4.88 -1.24 2.78
N ARG A 137 -5.20 -1.80 1.61
CA ARG A 137 -4.51 -2.96 1.02
C ARG A 137 -2.99 -2.76 0.95
N THR A 138 -2.59 -1.61 0.48
CA THR A 138 -1.18 -1.18 0.42
C THR A 138 -0.58 -1.03 1.83
N GLY A 139 -1.35 -0.54 2.79
CA GLY A 139 -0.95 -0.41 4.19
C GLY A 139 -0.66 -1.76 4.83
N VAL A 140 -1.55 -2.75 4.62
CA VAL A 140 -1.38 -4.12 5.12
C VAL A 140 -0.11 -4.76 4.56
N VAL A 141 0.10 -4.72 3.24
CA VAL A 141 1.30 -5.27 2.61
C VAL A 141 2.57 -4.58 3.10
N ALA A 142 2.56 -3.24 3.23
CA ALA A 142 3.70 -2.49 3.74
C ALA A 142 4.03 -2.84 5.20
N ALA A 143 3.01 -2.95 6.06
CA ALA A 143 3.20 -3.33 7.46
C ALA A 143 3.85 -4.72 7.58
N ILE A 144 3.35 -5.72 6.84
CA ILE A 144 3.94 -7.07 6.86
C ILE A 144 5.38 -7.05 6.34
N LEU A 145 5.68 -6.31 5.26
CA LEU A 145 7.04 -6.19 4.75
C LEU A 145 8.00 -5.59 5.78
N LEU A 146 7.58 -4.52 6.46
CA LEU A 146 8.39 -3.88 7.49
C LEU A 146 8.55 -4.79 8.72
N MET A 147 7.50 -5.53 9.13
CA MET A 147 7.62 -6.54 10.19
C MET A 147 8.60 -7.66 9.83
N LEU A 148 8.52 -8.18 8.61
CA LEU A 148 9.47 -9.20 8.13
C LEU A 148 10.92 -8.69 8.08
N ALA A 149 11.12 -7.40 7.83
CA ALA A 149 12.43 -6.77 7.91
C ALA A 149 12.89 -6.53 9.36
N GLY A 150 12.03 -6.69 10.35
CA GLY A 150 12.32 -6.48 11.78
C GLY A 150 12.09 -5.05 12.27
N ALA A 151 11.35 -4.22 11.54
CA ALA A 151 10.94 -2.90 12.02
C ALA A 151 10.01 -3.05 13.23
N ASN A 152 10.13 -2.13 14.19
CA ASN A 152 9.29 -2.14 15.38
C ASN A 152 7.90 -1.53 15.09
N ARG A 153 6.98 -1.65 16.07
CA ARG A 153 5.61 -1.15 15.98
C ARG A 153 5.54 0.34 15.60
N ASP A 154 6.38 1.17 16.22
CA ASP A 154 6.35 2.62 16.02
C ASP A 154 6.71 2.99 14.58
N GLU A 155 7.64 2.26 13.96
CA GLU A 155 8.02 2.46 12.56
C GLU A 155 6.89 2.09 11.58
N LEU A 156 6.13 1.04 11.90
CA LEU A 156 4.97 0.65 11.10
C LEU A 156 3.87 1.71 11.18
N LEU A 157 3.58 2.20 12.37
CA LEU A 157 2.62 3.28 12.61
C LEU A 157 3.07 4.58 11.93
N ALA A 158 4.37 4.91 12.04
CA ALA A 158 4.95 6.08 11.39
C ALA A 158 4.80 6.03 9.87
N ASP A 159 5.03 4.86 9.25
CA ASP A 159 4.77 4.72 7.82
C ASP A 159 3.29 4.87 7.48
N TYR A 160 2.41 4.20 8.22
CA TYR A 160 0.97 4.25 7.93
C TYR A 160 0.43 5.68 8.00
N ILE A 161 0.77 6.44 9.06
CA ILE A 161 0.22 7.78 9.29
C ILE A 161 0.71 8.83 8.28
N LEU A 162 1.83 8.60 7.59
CA LEU A 162 2.25 9.45 6.48
C LEU A 162 1.18 9.56 5.40
N THR A 163 0.35 8.53 5.25
CA THR A 163 -0.79 8.57 4.32
C THR A 163 -1.77 9.69 4.68
N ALA A 164 -2.00 9.98 5.96
CA ALA A 164 -2.87 11.07 6.38
C ALA A 164 -2.33 12.44 5.95
N ALA A 165 -1.01 12.63 5.99
CA ALA A 165 -0.38 13.86 5.54
C ALA A 165 -0.42 14.00 4.01
N TYR A 166 -0.12 12.92 3.29
CA TYR A 166 -0.01 12.94 1.83
C TYR A 166 -1.36 12.97 1.13
N MET A 167 -2.36 12.29 1.70
CA MET A 167 -3.72 12.20 1.14
C MET A 167 -4.69 13.25 1.69
N ARG A 168 -4.23 14.22 2.49
CA ARG A 168 -5.10 15.24 3.10
C ARG A 168 -6.00 15.94 2.08
N GLU A 169 -5.42 16.52 1.04
CA GLU A 169 -6.17 17.27 0.04
C GLU A 169 -7.00 16.34 -0.88
N PRO A 170 -6.48 15.21 -1.39
CA PRO A 170 -7.28 14.22 -2.10
C PRO A 170 -8.50 13.73 -1.33
N VAL A 171 -8.35 13.39 -0.04
CA VAL A 171 -9.47 12.93 0.81
C VAL A 171 -10.50 14.05 1.00
N LYS A 172 -10.05 15.28 1.28
CA LYS A 172 -10.95 16.42 1.43
C LYS A 172 -11.75 16.69 0.15
N LYS A 173 -11.10 16.63 -1.02
CA LYS A 173 -11.76 16.78 -2.31
C LYS A 173 -12.78 15.66 -2.53
N PHE A 174 -12.39 14.42 -2.29
CA PHE A 174 -13.27 13.25 -2.45
C PHE A 174 -14.52 13.35 -1.58
N LEU A 175 -14.41 13.72 -0.29
CA LEU A 175 -15.53 13.89 0.61
C LEU A 175 -16.44 15.08 0.22
N ALA A 176 -15.91 16.07 -0.46
CA ALA A 176 -16.70 17.18 -0.99
C ALA A 176 -17.50 16.77 -2.26
N GLU A 177 -16.97 15.86 -3.06
CA GLU A 177 -17.60 15.32 -4.27
C GLU A 177 -18.64 14.24 -3.94
N ASP A 178 -18.41 13.44 -2.89
CA ASP A 178 -19.29 12.35 -2.44
C ASP A 178 -19.51 12.40 -0.91
N PRO A 179 -20.40 13.29 -0.45
CA PRO A 179 -20.64 13.52 0.97
C PRO A 179 -21.37 12.37 1.69
N ASP A 180 -21.95 11.43 0.95
CA ASP A 180 -22.65 10.27 1.52
C ASP A 180 -21.70 9.18 1.99
N ILE A 181 -20.45 9.21 1.55
CA ILE A 181 -19.42 8.26 2.01
C ILE A 181 -18.97 8.65 3.42
N PRO A 182 -19.06 7.72 4.39
CA PRO A 182 -18.58 7.99 5.74
C PRO A 182 -17.09 8.34 5.76
N ALA A 183 -16.74 9.46 6.40
CA ALA A 183 -15.36 9.96 6.41
C ALA A 183 -14.34 8.94 6.95
N TYR A 184 -14.74 8.06 7.88
CA TYR A 184 -13.87 7.02 8.44
C TYR A 184 -13.39 6.00 7.40
N ILE A 185 -14.16 5.79 6.31
CA ILE A 185 -13.77 4.86 5.22
C ILE A 185 -12.51 5.38 4.50
N VAL A 186 -12.44 6.67 4.22
CA VAL A 186 -11.39 7.26 3.39
C VAL A 186 -10.28 7.95 4.18
N THR A 187 -10.57 8.38 5.43
CA THR A 187 -9.59 9.10 6.25
C THR A 187 -8.62 8.11 6.92
N PRO A 188 -7.30 8.24 6.70
CA PRO A 188 -6.32 7.43 7.41
C PRO A 188 -6.29 7.85 8.89
N ARG A 189 -6.44 6.89 9.80
CA ARG A 189 -6.35 7.10 11.25
C ARG A 189 -5.38 6.10 11.85
N ILE A 190 -4.55 6.55 12.78
CA ILE A 190 -3.53 5.71 13.42
C ILE A 190 -4.16 4.55 14.17
N GLU A 191 -5.35 4.76 14.77
CA GLU A 191 -6.09 3.77 15.53
C GLU A 191 -6.42 2.51 14.71
N TYR A 192 -6.61 2.65 13.39
CA TYR A 192 -6.86 1.50 12.51
C TYR A 192 -5.60 0.62 12.38
N ALA A 193 -4.44 1.24 12.24
CA ALA A 193 -3.19 0.50 12.18
C ALA A 193 -2.81 -0.10 13.54
N GLU A 194 -3.06 0.61 14.64
CA GLU A 194 -2.85 0.10 15.99
C GLU A 194 -3.71 -1.14 16.26
N ALA A 195 -5.01 -1.05 16.02
CA ALA A 195 -5.93 -2.16 16.21
C ALA A 195 -5.62 -3.33 15.27
N PHE A 196 -5.26 -3.06 14.02
CA PHE A 196 -4.79 -4.11 13.09
C PHE A 196 -3.56 -4.84 13.64
N LEU A 197 -2.54 -4.11 14.11
CA LEU A 197 -1.32 -4.70 14.64
C LEU A 197 -1.60 -5.52 15.90
N ASP A 198 -2.50 -5.05 16.77
CA ASP A 198 -2.88 -5.79 17.97
C ASP A 198 -3.59 -7.12 17.64
N HIS A 199 -4.50 -7.10 16.67
CA HIS A 199 -5.16 -8.32 16.17
C HIS A 199 -4.16 -9.28 15.51
N PHE A 200 -3.30 -8.75 14.65
CA PHE A 200 -2.31 -9.54 13.92
C PHE A 200 -1.32 -10.21 14.86
N LEU A 201 -0.69 -9.44 15.75
CA LEU A 201 0.28 -9.95 16.71
C LEU A 201 -0.36 -10.90 17.72
N GLY A 202 -1.58 -10.62 18.19
CA GLY A 202 -2.32 -11.49 19.09
C GLY A 202 -2.66 -12.85 18.48
N ALA A 203 -3.05 -12.88 17.20
CA ALA A 203 -3.35 -14.11 16.48
C ALA A 203 -2.10 -15.00 16.30
N TYR A 204 -0.94 -14.41 16.03
CA TYR A 204 0.31 -15.15 15.83
C TYR A 204 1.05 -15.49 17.13
N ALA A 205 0.90 -14.71 18.20
CA ALA A 205 1.43 -15.05 19.51
C ALA A 205 0.76 -16.29 20.14
N SER A 206 -0.49 -16.56 19.78
CA SER A 206 -1.24 -17.73 20.25
C SER A 206 -1.00 -19.00 19.41
N ALA A 207 -0.30 -18.90 18.30
CA ALA A 207 -0.02 -20.00 17.36
C ALA A 207 1.38 -20.65 17.55
N GLY A 208 2.21 -20.14 18.46
CA GLY A 208 3.57 -20.64 18.80
C GLY A 208 3.65 -21.13 20.22
#